data_8f0486bd7439fbb04b1436e0ad045613
#
_entry.id   8f0486bd7439fbb04b1436e0ad045613
#
_cell.length_a   1.000
_cell.length_b   1.000
_cell.length_c   1.000
_cell.angle_alpha   90.00
_cell.angle_beta   90.00
_cell.angle_gamma   90.00
#
_symmetry.space_group_name_H-M   'P 1'
#
loop_
_entity.id
_entity.type
_entity.pdbx_description
1 polymer ?
#
loop_
_entity_poly.entity_id
_entity_poly.type
_entity_poly.pdbx_seq_one_letter_code
_entity_poly.pdbx_strand_id
1 'polypeptide(L)'
;REETAPLQILDELRSAGAYLRRVVLAHLDRTVFNRDALQEIAETGAYLSYDLFGNYPSGFYPHNPAVHLLNDAGRVTDIGWMIERGWTQQILISHDIAQAFRLAKWGGHGYHYILAEIVPLMRMRGISEEEVGQIMIGNPRALLTFVAPRDNPA
;
A
#
# COMPACT_ATOMS: atom_id res chain seq x y z
N ARG A 1 -12.77 10.73 4.49
CA ARG A 1 -11.33 10.78 4.16
C ARG A 1 -11.16 11.67 2.96
N GLU A 2 -10.13 12.45 2.96
CA GLU A 2 -9.83 13.42 1.94
C GLU A 2 -8.60 12.98 1.15
N GLU A 3 -8.67 13.04 -0.17
CA GLU A 3 -7.61 12.56 -1.08
C GLU A 3 -6.30 13.34 -0.92
N THR A 4 -6.41 14.60 -0.51
CA THR A 4 -5.26 15.49 -0.26
C THR A 4 -4.60 15.28 1.11
N ALA A 5 -5.27 14.59 2.05
CA ALA A 5 -4.75 14.39 3.39
C ALA A 5 -3.37 13.71 3.45
N PRO A 6 -3.04 12.71 2.61
CA PRO A 6 -1.71 12.11 2.60
C PRO A 6 -0.59 13.11 2.30
N LEU A 7 -0.78 14.03 1.36
CA LEU A 7 0.20 15.08 1.03
C LEU A 7 0.38 16.06 2.18
N GLN A 8 -0.73 16.49 2.81
CA GLN A 8 -0.68 17.37 3.99
C GLN A 8 0.08 16.72 5.14
N ILE A 9 -0.16 15.41 5.40
CA ILE A 9 0.58 14.66 6.43
C ILE A 9 2.08 14.61 6.11
N LEU A 10 2.44 14.38 4.84
CA LEU A 10 3.84 14.33 4.43
C LEU A 10 4.53 15.69 4.58
N ASP A 11 3.83 16.79 4.30
CA ASP A 11 4.36 18.13 4.47
C ASP A 11 4.57 18.49 5.94
N GLU A 12 3.65 18.14 6.82
CA GLU A 12 3.82 18.29 8.28
C GLU A 12 4.99 17.47 8.80
N LEU A 13 5.09 16.19 8.39
CA LEU A 13 6.19 15.32 8.77
C LEU A 13 7.54 15.83 8.28
N ARG A 14 7.59 16.33 7.03
CA ARG A 14 8.80 16.94 6.45
C ARG A 14 9.21 18.18 7.24
N SER A 15 8.25 19.04 7.57
CA SER A 15 8.46 20.27 8.35
C SER A 15 8.96 19.97 9.77
N ALA A 16 8.55 18.83 10.33
CA ALA A 16 9.03 18.32 11.61
C ALA A 16 10.39 17.57 11.52
N GLY A 17 11.04 17.55 10.34
CA GLY A 17 12.34 16.90 10.15
C GLY A 17 12.28 15.39 9.91
N ALA A 18 11.10 14.82 9.63
CA ALA A 18 10.97 13.39 9.34
C ALA A 18 11.65 13.03 8.01
N TYR A 19 12.28 11.85 8.00
CA TYR A 19 12.85 11.28 6.78
C TYR A 19 11.77 10.50 6.01
N LEU A 20 11.20 11.13 4.98
CA LEU A 20 10.02 10.61 4.29
C LEU A 20 10.22 9.21 3.69
N ARG A 21 11.44 8.84 3.32
CA ARG A 21 11.76 7.47 2.85
C ARG A 21 11.62 6.39 3.92
N ARG A 22 11.26 6.75 5.16
CA ARG A 22 10.94 5.83 6.27
C ARG A 22 9.50 6.01 6.76
N VAL A 23 8.72 6.82 6.07
CA VAL A 23 7.30 7.01 6.35
C VAL A 23 6.50 6.03 5.51
N VAL A 24 5.49 5.41 6.10
CA VAL A 24 4.52 4.54 5.44
C VAL A 24 3.17 5.25 5.43
N LEU A 25 2.63 5.46 4.24
CA LEU A 25 1.25 5.90 4.09
C LEU A 25 0.35 4.67 3.93
N ALA A 26 -0.36 4.33 5.00
CA ALA A 26 -1.28 3.20 5.03
C ALA A 26 -2.62 3.53 4.40
N HIS A 27 -3.31 2.49 3.91
CA HIS A 27 -4.67 2.57 3.36
C HIS A 27 -4.81 3.51 2.15
N LEU A 28 -3.79 3.60 1.31
CA LEU A 28 -3.87 4.42 0.09
C LEU A 28 -4.94 3.90 -0.86
N ASP A 29 -5.13 2.58 -0.94
CA ASP A 29 -6.13 1.90 -1.77
C ASP A 29 -7.60 2.17 -1.37
N ARG A 30 -7.84 2.92 -0.31
CA ARG A 30 -9.17 3.45 0.08
C ARG A 30 -9.19 4.95 0.34
N THR A 31 -8.11 5.65 0.04
CA THR A 31 -7.96 7.08 0.34
C THR A 31 -7.66 7.88 -0.92
N VAL A 32 -6.83 7.34 -1.82
CA VAL A 32 -6.36 8.03 -3.03
C VAL A 32 -6.83 7.26 -4.25
N PHE A 33 -7.66 7.88 -5.08
CA PHE A 33 -8.23 7.29 -6.30
C PHE A 33 -7.75 8.01 -7.56
N ASN A 34 -7.21 9.24 -7.40
CA ASN A 34 -6.63 10.03 -8.48
C ASN A 34 -5.15 9.66 -8.65
N ARG A 35 -4.76 9.31 -9.87
CA ARG A 35 -3.38 8.93 -10.19
C ARG A 35 -2.40 10.09 -10.12
N ASP A 36 -2.84 11.32 -10.36
CA ASP A 36 -1.97 12.49 -10.23
C ASP A 36 -1.60 12.70 -8.76
N ALA A 37 -2.57 12.59 -7.84
CA ALA A 37 -2.31 12.63 -6.41
C ALA A 37 -1.42 11.46 -5.94
N LEU A 38 -1.63 10.25 -6.47
CA LEU A 38 -0.79 9.09 -6.17
C LEU A 38 0.65 9.30 -6.65
N GLN A 39 0.82 9.92 -7.82
CA GLN A 39 2.14 10.29 -8.35
C GLN A 39 2.85 11.30 -7.44
N GLU A 40 2.19 12.39 -7.06
CA GLU A 40 2.76 13.40 -6.14
C GLU A 40 3.21 12.76 -4.83
N ILE A 41 2.42 11.84 -4.28
CA ILE A 41 2.78 11.09 -3.07
C ILE A 41 4.03 10.22 -3.32
N ALA A 42 4.06 9.46 -4.42
CA ALA A 42 5.18 8.58 -4.75
C ALA A 42 6.50 9.35 -4.93
N GLU A 43 6.45 10.54 -5.55
CA GLU A 43 7.60 11.42 -5.76
C GLU A 43 8.24 11.92 -4.45
N THR A 44 7.51 11.88 -3.33
CA THR A 44 8.08 12.20 -2.01
C THR A 44 9.06 11.15 -1.50
N GLY A 45 9.03 9.93 -2.04
CA GLY A 45 9.82 8.79 -1.63
C GLY A 45 9.25 8.01 -0.45
N ALA A 46 8.06 8.35 0.06
CA ALA A 46 7.38 7.59 1.11
C ALA A 46 6.92 6.21 0.60
N TYR A 47 6.76 5.26 1.51
CA TYR A 47 6.18 3.95 1.19
C TYR A 47 4.67 4.06 0.97
N LEU A 48 4.20 3.40 -0.09
CA LEU A 48 2.82 3.37 -0.56
C LEU A 48 2.20 2.04 -0.14
N SER A 49 1.35 2.03 0.89
CA SER A 49 0.74 0.80 1.39
C SER A 49 -0.67 0.61 0.82
N TYR A 50 -0.80 -0.44 0.03
CA TYR A 50 -2.05 -1.02 -0.45
C TYR A 50 -2.37 -2.20 0.45
N ASP A 51 -3.15 -1.97 1.49
CA ASP A 51 -3.25 -2.88 2.62
C ASP A 51 -4.66 -3.43 2.91
N LEU A 52 -5.54 -3.38 1.91
CA LEU A 52 -6.91 -3.88 2.04
C LEU A 52 -7.20 -5.10 1.14
N PHE A 53 -6.18 -5.88 0.78
CA PHE A 53 -6.38 -7.09 -0.01
C PHE A 53 -7.32 -8.08 0.71
N GLY A 54 -8.28 -8.65 -0.04
CA GLY A 54 -9.33 -9.51 0.50
C GLY A 54 -10.46 -8.76 1.21
N ASN A 55 -10.37 -7.43 1.31
CA ASN A 55 -11.40 -6.61 1.94
C ASN A 55 -12.30 -5.95 0.89
N TYR A 56 -13.57 -5.76 1.28
CA TYR A 56 -14.57 -5.07 0.46
C TYR A 56 -14.70 -5.61 -0.97
N PRO A 57 -15.01 -6.91 -1.14
CA PRO A 57 -15.06 -7.52 -2.48
C PRO A 57 -16.11 -6.87 -3.39
N SER A 58 -17.14 -6.24 -2.82
CA SER A 58 -18.16 -5.50 -3.56
C SER A 58 -17.74 -4.12 -4.04
N GLY A 59 -16.59 -3.60 -3.57
CA GLY A 59 -16.19 -2.21 -3.83
C GLY A 59 -17.04 -1.15 -3.14
N PHE A 60 -17.98 -1.58 -2.29
CA PHE A 60 -18.87 -0.67 -1.57
C PHE A 60 -18.30 -0.31 -0.19
N TYR A 61 -18.28 0.99 0.12
CA TYR A 61 -17.89 1.49 1.43
C TYR A 61 -19.12 1.98 2.20
N PRO A 62 -19.57 1.25 3.24
CA PRO A 62 -20.85 1.54 3.91
C PRO A 62 -20.98 2.94 4.52
N HIS A 63 -19.83 3.53 4.92
CA HIS A 63 -19.83 4.84 5.59
C HIS A 63 -19.77 6.02 4.62
N ASN A 64 -19.51 5.78 3.33
CA ASN A 64 -19.55 6.80 2.29
C ASN A 64 -19.91 6.17 0.94
N PRO A 65 -21.18 6.17 0.56
CA PRO A 65 -21.65 5.52 -0.67
C PRO A 65 -21.15 6.19 -1.96
N ALA A 66 -20.57 7.37 -1.88
CA ALA A 66 -19.94 8.02 -3.03
C ALA A 66 -18.53 7.47 -3.34
N VAL A 67 -17.94 6.69 -2.41
CA VAL A 67 -16.61 6.10 -2.59
C VAL A 67 -16.75 4.68 -3.13
N HIS A 68 -16.17 4.44 -4.30
CA HIS A 68 -16.01 3.11 -4.87
C HIS A 68 -14.61 2.59 -4.51
N LEU A 69 -14.55 1.65 -3.57
CA LEU A 69 -13.29 1.04 -3.18
C LEU A 69 -12.79 0.11 -4.29
N LEU A 70 -11.49 0.08 -4.47
CA LEU A 70 -10.86 -0.89 -5.35
C LEU A 70 -11.11 -2.32 -4.83
N ASN A 71 -11.44 -3.22 -5.75
CA ASN A 71 -11.31 -4.65 -5.52
C ASN A 71 -9.84 -5.07 -5.73
N ASP A 72 -9.52 -6.33 -5.47
CA ASP A 72 -8.14 -6.81 -5.57
C ASP A 72 -7.55 -6.69 -6.98
N ALA A 73 -8.37 -6.90 -8.02
CA ALA A 73 -7.93 -6.69 -9.39
C ALA A 73 -7.59 -5.23 -9.69
N GLY A 74 -8.36 -4.29 -9.16
CA GLY A 74 -8.08 -2.86 -9.24
C GLY A 74 -6.79 -2.48 -8.51
N ARG A 75 -6.57 -3.03 -7.30
CA ARG A 75 -5.33 -2.83 -6.54
C ARG A 75 -4.10 -3.30 -7.32
N VAL A 76 -4.17 -4.50 -7.90
CA VAL A 76 -3.08 -5.04 -8.73
C VAL A 76 -2.86 -4.19 -9.99
N THR A 77 -3.91 -3.63 -10.59
CA THR A 77 -3.78 -2.70 -11.71
C THR A 77 -3.02 -1.42 -11.32
N ASP A 78 -3.33 -0.85 -10.17
CA ASP A 78 -2.61 0.33 -9.69
C ASP A 78 -1.16 0.02 -9.29
N ILE A 79 -0.90 -1.15 -8.73
CA ILE A 79 0.45 -1.64 -8.46
C ILE A 79 1.25 -1.74 -9.76
N GLY A 80 0.69 -2.35 -10.81
CA GLY A 80 1.33 -2.41 -12.13
C GLY A 80 1.66 -1.01 -12.67
N TRP A 81 0.72 -0.07 -12.55
CA TRP A 81 0.92 1.32 -12.96
C TRP A 81 2.05 2.02 -12.18
N MET A 82 2.19 1.74 -10.88
CA MET A 82 3.29 2.26 -10.06
C MET A 82 4.63 1.63 -10.46
N ILE A 83 4.66 0.34 -10.76
CA ILE A 83 5.85 -0.39 -11.21
C ILE A 83 6.39 0.20 -12.52
N GLU A 84 5.51 0.42 -13.52
CA GLU A 84 5.87 1.03 -14.80
C GLU A 84 6.53 2.41 -14.67
N ARG A 85 6.30 3.10 -13.55
CA ARG A 85 6.89 4.41 -13.23
C ARG A 85 8.13 4.35 -12.35
N GLY A 86 8.61 3.13 -12.04
CA GLY A 86 9.85 2.94 -11.29
C GLY A 86 9.69 3.03 -9.77
N TRP A 87 8.46 2.96 -9.22
CA TRP A 87 8.21 3.05 -7.78
C TRP A 87 8.11 1.70 -7.08
N THR A 88 8.56 0.62 -7.71
CA THR A 88 8.50 -0.75 -7.17
C THR A 88 9.05 -0.83 -5.76
N GLN A 89 10.14 -0.09 -5.45
CA GLN A 89 10.80 -0.11 -4.14
C GLN A 89 10.03 0.61 -3.02
N GLN A 90 8.93 1.27 -3.34
CA GLN A 90 8.09 1.98 -2.37
C GLN A 90 6.79 1.23 -2.05
N ILE A 91 6.44 0.19 -2.80
CA ILE A 91 5.15 -0.50 -2.68
C ILE A 91 5.18 -1.48 -1.51
N LEU A 92 4.17 -1.38 -0.65
CA LEU A 92 3.87 -2.36 0.39
C LEU A 92 2.45 -2.88 0.19
N ILE A 93 2.24 -4.17 0.48
CA ILE A 93 0.91 -4.78 0.42
C ILE A 93 0.57 -5.55 1.70
N SER A 94 -0.69 -5.53 2.08
CA SER A 94 -1.20 -6.22 3.26
C SER A 94 -2.72 -6.46 3.13
N HIS A 95 -3.37 -6.94 4.17
CA HIS A 95 -4.80 -7.28 4.19
C HIS A 95 -5.59 -6.70 5.36
N ASP A 96 -4.98 -5.89 6.21
CA ASP A 96 -5.65 -5.21 7.35
C ASP A 96 -6.61 -6.16 8.13
N ILE A 97 -6.12 -7.35 8.49
CA ILE A 97 -6.92 -8.31 9.27
C ILE A 97 -7.03 -7.81 10.71
N ALA A 98 -8.14 -7.16 11.02
CA ALA A 98 -8.43 -6.60 12.33
C ALA A 98 -9.56 -7.32 13.07
N GLN A 99 -10.34 -8.18 12.39
CA GLN A 99 -11.48 -8.87 12.96
C GLN A 99 -11.34 -10.39 12.83
N ALA A 100 -11.85 -11.13 13.85
CA ALA A 100 -11.76 -12.58 13.89
C ALA A 100 -12.43 -13.27 12.68
N PHE A 101 -13.53 -12.73 12.16
CA PHE A 101 -14.23 -13.31 11.01
C PHE A 101 -13.43 -13.25 9.70
N ARG A 102 -12.34 -12.46 9.64
CA ARG A 102 -11.42 -12.42 8.50
C ARG A 102 -10.35 -13.52 8.53
N LEU A 103 -10.21 -14.21 9.67
CA LEU A 103 -9.30 -15.34 9.78
C LEU A 103 -9.89 -16.58 9.09
N ALA A 104 -9.05 -17.39 8.46
CA ALA A 104 -9.46 -18.61 7.75
C ALA A 104 -10.27 -19.57 8.65
N LYS A 105 -9.93 -19.67 9.93
CA LYS A 105 -10.68 -20.46 10.92
C LYS A 105 -12.16 -20.10 10.99
N TRP A 106 -12.51 -18.83 10.69
CA TRP A 106 -13.88 -18.31 10.80
C TRP A 106 -14.50 -18.01 9.43
N GLY A 107 -13.93 -18.60 8.35
CA GLY A 107 -14.44 -18.45 6.99
C GLY A 107 -13.95 -17.21 6.24
N GLY A 108 -13.02 -16.44 6.83
CA GLY A 108 -12.38 -15.30 6.17
C GLY A 108 -11.23 -15.73 5.25
N HIS A 109 -10.65 -14.74 4.56
CA HIS A 109 -9.55 -14.97 3.61
C HIS A 109 -8.21 -15.34 4.30
N GLY A 110 -8.00 -14.98 5.57
CA GLY A 110 -6.81 -15.34 6.35
C GLY A 110 -5.51 -14.69 5.90
N TYR A 111 -4.46 -14.88 6.69
CA TYR A 111 -3.14 -14.30 6.40
C TYR A 111 -2.43 -14.90 5.18
N HIS A 112 -2.83 -16.08 4.72
CA HIS A 112 -2.24 -16.71 3.54
C HIS A 112 -2.76 -16.13 2.21
N TYR A 113 -3.82 -15.35 2.24
CA TYR A 113 -4.56 -14.88 1.06
C TYR A 113 -3.66 -14.17 0.03
N ILE A 114 -2.77 -13.28 0.47
CA ILE A 114 -1.86 -12.61 -0.45
C ILE A 114 -0.99 -13.62 -1.21
N LEU A 115 -0.44 -14.61 -0.51
CA LEU A 115 0.42 -15.62 -1.15
C LEU A 115 -0.36 -16.58 -2.06
N ALA A 116 -1.59 -16.94 -1.66
CA ALA A 116 -2.40 -17.92 -2.37
C ALA A 116 -3.15 -17.33 -3.57
N GLU A 117 -3.59 -16.07 -3.49
CA GLU A 117 -4.47 -15.47 -4.48
C GLU A 117 -3.85 -14.24 -5.16
N ILE A 118 -3.26 -13.32 -4.39
CA ILE A 118 -2.82 -12.03 -4.93
C ILE A 118 -1.50 -12.17 -5.71
N VAL A 119 -0.55 -12.94 -5.19
CA VAL A 119 0.72 -13.19 -5.92
C VAL A 119 0.45 -13.89 -7.27
N PRO A 120 -0.38 -14.95 -7.37
CA PRO A 120 -0.79 -15.49 -8.66
C PRO A 120 -1.47 -14.46 -9.56
N LEU A 121 -2.34 -13.60 -9.01
CA LEU A 121 -3.00 -12.54 -9.79
C LEU A 121 -1.99 -11.51 -10.32
N MET A 122 -0.99 -11.10 -9.53
CA MET A 122 0.08 -10.22 -9.96
C MET A 122 0.84 -10.81 -11.16
N ARG A 123 1.21 -12.09 -11.08
CA ARG A 123 1.86 -12.83 -12.18
C ARG A 123 1.00 -12.87 -13.44
N MET A 124 -0.28 -13.19 -13.32
CA MET A 124 -1.22 -13.19 -14.45
C MET A 124 -1.37 -11.82 -15.10
N ARG A 125 -1.12 -10.75 -14.37
CA ARG A 125 -1.12 -9.36 -14.86
C ARG A 125 0.23 -8.89 -15.37
N GLY A 126 1.23 -9.79 -15.49
CA GLY A 126 2.53 -9.52 -16.09
C GLY A 126 3.56 -8.90 -15.13
N ILE A 127 3.27 -8.83 -13.82
CA ILE A 127 4.26 -8.42 -12.82
C ILE A 127 5.28 -9.56 -12.67
N SER A 128 6.56 -9.25 -12.84
CA SER A 128 7.64 -10.22 -12.85
C SER A 128 7.93 -10.81 -11.45
N GLU A 129 8.61 -11.95 -11.41
CA GLU A 129 9.05 -12.56 -10.15
C GLU A 129 10.00 -11.66 -9.35
N GLU A 130 10.81 -10.87 -10.03
CA GLU A 130 11.70 -9.91 -9.38
C GLU A 130 10.90 -8.80 -8.68
N GLU A 131 9.91 -8.25 -9.36
CA GLU A 131 9.03 -7.20 -8.81
C GLU A 131 8.16 -7.74 -7.66
N VAL A 132 7.62 -8.96 -7.80
CA VAL A 132 6.90 -9.63 -6.72
C VAL A 132 7.84 -9.85 -5.52
N GLY A 133 9.06 -10.34 -5.74
CA GLY A 133 10.08 -10.51 -4.71
C GLY A 133 10.46 -9.19 -4.02
N GLN A 134 10.57 -8.11 -4.80
CA GLN A 134 10.85 -6.79 -4.26
C GLN A 134 9.71 -6.30 -3.35
N ILE A 135 8.46 -6.43 -3.79
CA ILE A 135 7.28 -5.98 -3.03
C ILE A 135 7.08 -6.85 -1.77
N MET A 136 7.21 -8.17 -1.90
CA MET A 136 6.89 -9.11 -0.81
C MET A 136 8.01 -9.23 0.24
N ILE A 137 9.26 -9.04 -0.16
CA ILE A 137 10.43 -9.32 0.67
C ILE A 137 11.36 -8.10 0.75
N GLY A 138 11.75 -7.54 -0.39
CA GLY A 138 12.75 -6.48 -0.47
C GLY A 138 12.33 -5.22 0.28
N ASN A 139 11.13 -4.72 0.00
CA ASN A 139 10.60 -3.49 0.60
C ASN A 139 10.34 -3.65 2.11
N PRO A 140 9.62 -4.68 2.59
CA PRO A 140 9.45 -4.90 4.03
C PRO A 140 10.78 -5.04 4.77
N ARG A 141 11.74 -5.77 4.20
CA ARG A 141 13.08 -5.91 4.75
C ARG A 141 13.79 -4.56 4.87
N ALA A 142 13.79 -3.75 3.81
CA ALA A 142 14.43 -2.44 3.81
C ALA A 142 13.78 -1.49 4.84
N LEU A 143 12.45 -1.47 4.92
CA LEU A 143 11.70 -0.64 5.86
C LEU A 143 11.97 -1.04 7.32
N LEU A 144 11.93 -2.34 7.63
CA LEU A 144 12.00 -2.86 9.00
C LEU A 144 13.43 -3.03 9.53
N THR A 145 14.44 -2.90 8.68
CA THR A 145 15.84 -2.98 9.10
C THR A 145 16.20 -1.77 9.97
N PHE A 146 16.81 -2.04 11.14
CA PHE A 146 17.33 -1.00 12.00
C PHE A 146 18.45 -0.22 11.30
N VAL A 147 18.41 1.08 11.43
CA VAL A 147 19.45 2.01 10.92
C VAL A 147 20.06 2.75 12.09
N ALA A 148 21.32 3.21 11.92
CA ALA A 148 21.94 4.08 12.91
C ALA A 148 21.06 5.33 13.14
N PRO A 149 20.96 5.80 14.40
CA PRO A 149 20.32 7.08 14.69
C PRO A 149 20.94 8.17 13.83
N ARG A 150 20.11 9.07 13.30
CA ARG A 150 20.59 10.28 12.65
C ARG A 150 20.78 11.35 13.73
N ASP A 151 21.91 12.03 13.67
CA ASP A 151 22.05 13.26 14.44
C ASP A 151 20.99 14.24 13.96
N ASN A 152 20.06 14.58 14.83
CA ASN A 152 19.07 15.60 14.54
C ASN A 152 19.83 16.93 14.52
N PRO A 153 19.92 17.67 13.41
CA PRO A 153 20.44 19.02 13.48
C PRO A 153 19.52 19.80 14.42
N ALA A 154 20.09 20.29 15.52
CA ALA A 154 19.41 21.13 16.51
C ALA A 154 18.88 22.42 15.86
#